data_bd58249e08afe5f88efac991ca24178a
#
_entry.id   bd58249e08afe5f88efac991ca24178a
#
_cell.length_a   1.000
_cell.length_b   1.000
_cell.length_c   1.000
_cell.angle_alpha   90.00
_cell.angle_beta   90.00
_cell.angle_gamma   90.00
#
_symmetry.space_group_name_H-M   'P 1'
#
loop_
_entity.id
_entity.type
_entity.pdbx_description
1 polymer ?
#
loop_
_entity_poly.entity_id
_entity_poly.type
_entity_poly.pdbx_seq_one_letter_code
_entity_poly.pdbx_strand_id
1 'polypeptide(L)'
;MKIWFLEAASVSIRNGNVVTSERWRSMFESLGHQVEIFTADIDRQCDLLVVFNAYTNRQTIRDAWTNGVAGRIVICLTGTDLYRDLREDPAAKDALYLADQLVVLQPMGIPALPENLHGKTMVVFQSAVAPKVVVSRKEDTFDVCGIAHLRTVKDPLLTARAARLLPADSRIRVVHVGKALSAEYEQAAIREAAENPRFHWLGEQSGARTAEILLGSRLLVVTSLLEGGANVVSEAIVSGIPVIGTDIPCLRGLLGDDYPGLFPVGDTRRLAELLYRAEVDRRFYDELVSRCRREAYKFDPERERESLRILLDRVFADERSAACGE
;
A
#
# COMPACT_ATOMS: atom_id res chain seq x y z
N MET A 1 27.05 1.03 -5.73
CA MET A 1 26.88 0.06 -4.63
C MET A 1 26.05 -1.12 -5.13
N LYS A 2 26.25 -2.28 -4.50
CA LYS A 2 25.41 -3.47 -4.69
C LYS A 2 24.31 -3.46 -3.63
N ILE A 3 23.08 -3.35 -4.06
CA ILE A 3 21.91 -3.30 -3.19
C ILE A 3 21.07 -4.54 -3.44
N TRP A 4 20.77 -5.30 -2.40
CA TRP A 4 19.94 -6.48 -2.52
C TRP A 4 18.60 -6.24 -1.84
N PHE A 5 17.55 -6.67 -2.52
CA PHE A 5 16.19 -6.64 -2.00
C PHE A 5 15.78 -8.04 -1.59
N LEU A 6 15.29 -8.17 -0.38
CA LEU A 6 14.71 -9.42 0.13
C LEU A 6 13.19 -9.28 0.20
N GLU A 7 12.51 -10.04 -0.63
CA GLU A 7 11.04 -10.18 -0.63
C GLU A 7 10.63 -11.44 0.12
N ALA A 8 9.36 -11.53 0.52
CA ALA A 8 8.82 -12.75 1.11
C ALA A 8 8.73 -13.87 0.05
N ALA A 9 9.08 -15.10 0.41
CA ALA A 9 9.14 -16.27 -0.47
C ALA A 9 7.82 -16.65 -1.20
N SER A 10 6.69 -16.02 -0.92
CA SER A 10 5.38 -16.32 -1.52
C SER A 10 5.10 -15.55 -2.84
N VAL A 11 6.08 -15.46 -3.74
CA VAL A 11 6.05 -14.56 -4.92
C VAL A 11 5.22 -15.09 -6.11
N SER A 12 4.38 -16.11 -5.96
CA SER A 12 3.48 -16.52 -7.05
C SER A 12 2.34 -15.51 -7.35
N ILE A 13 2.19 -14.47 -6.51
CA ILE A 13 1.11 -13.48 -6.61
C ILE A 13 1.71 -12.08 -6.55
N ARG A 14 1.48 -11.29 -7.60
CA ARG A 14 1.90 -9.88 -7.64
C ARG A 14 1.13 -9.08 -6.58
N ASN A 15 1.76 -8.79 -5.47
CA ASN A 15 1.21 -8.04 -4.36
C ASN A 15 1.85 -6.64 -4.24
N GLY A 16 1.38 -5.83 -3.27
CA GLY A 16 1.87 -4.47 -3.07
C GLY A 16 3.38 -4.36 -2.77
N ASN A 17 3.98 -5.38 -2.14
CA ASN A 17 5.43 -5.38 -1.85
C ASN A 17 6.22 -5.55 -3.15
N VAL A 18 5.81 -6.48 -4.03
CA VAL A 18 6.43 -6.68 -5.34
C VAL A 18 6.37 -5.40 -6.18
N VAL A 19 5.21 -4.72 -6.19
CA VAL A 19 5.08 -3.43 -6.91
C VAL A 19 6.04 -2.38 -6.35
N THR A 20 6.21 -2.35 -5.02
CA THR A 20 7.11 -1.39 -4.37
C THR A 20 8.57 -1.72 -4.64
N SER A 21 8.96 -2.98 -4.53
CA SER A 21 10.35 -3.40 -4.77
C SER A 21 10.76 -3.19 -6.23
N GLU A 22 9.92 -3.52 -7.21
CA GLU A 22 10.16 -3.25 -8.64
C GLU A 22 10.35 -1.74 -8.89
N ARG A 23 9.52 -0.89 -8.27
CA ARG A 23 9.62 0.57 -8.40
C ARG A 23 10.90 1.11 -7.75
N TRP A 24 11.21 0.67 -6.53
CA TRP A 24 12.43 1.07 -5.83
C TRP A 24 13.68 0.57 -6.55
N ARG A 25 13.66 -0.63 -7.10
CA ARG A 25 14.73 -1.14 -7.95
C ARG A 25 15.04 -0.15 -9.08
N SER A 26 14.04 0.24 -9.86
CA SER A 26 14.22 1.18 -10.97
C SER A 26 14.76 2.54 -10.48
N MET A 27 14.32 3.01 -9.30
CA MET A 27 14.81 4.26 -8.72
C MET A 27 16.26 4.15 -8.28
N PHE A 28 16.66 3.08 -7.58
CA PHE A 28 18.06 2.87 -7.18
C PHE A 28 18.99 2.66 -8.39
N GLU A 29 18.52 1.94 -9.42
CA GLU A 29 19.27 1.80 -10.69
C GLU A 29 19.46 3.17 -11.37
N SER A 30 18.45 4.04 -11.36
CA SER A 30 18.55 5.41 -11.88
C SER A 30 19.51 6.30 -11.08
N LEU A 31 19.77 5.96 -9.83
CA LEU A 31 20.77 6.61 -8.97
C LEU A 31 22.19 6.00 -9.14
N GLY A 32 22.36 5.06 -10.08
CA GLY A 32 23.66 4.46 -10.42
C GLY A 32 24.05 3.26 -9.56
N HIS A 33 23.08 2.60 -8.88
CA HIS A 33 23.32 1.41 -8.08
C HIS A 33 22.95 0.14 -8.85
N GLN A 34 23.57 -1.00 -8.46
CA GLN A 34 23.18 -2.32 -8.95
C GLN A 34 22.20 -2.95 -7.98
N VAL A 35 21.02 -3.39 -8.46
CA VAL A 35 19.99 -3.97 -7.62
C VAL A 35 19.65 -5.39 -8.05
N GLU A 36 19.68 -6.32 -7.10
CA GLU A 36 19.19 -7.70 -7.27
C GLU A 36 18.06 -7.98 -6.28
N ILE A 37 17.07 -8.79 -6.70
CA ILE A 37 15.92 -9.17 -5.88
C ILE A 37 16.02 -10.64 -5.53
N PHE A 38 15.92 -10.97 -4.24
CA PHE A 38 15.99 -12.31 -3.67
C PHE A 38 14.68 -12.65 -2.94
N THR A 39 14.33 -13.92 -2.96
CA THR A 39 13.13 -14.45 -2.25
C THR A 39 13.48 -15.52 -1.23
N ALA A 40 14.77 -15.83 -1.06
CA ALA A 40 15.30 -16.85 -0.18
C ALA A 40 16.70 -16.46 0.31
N ASP A 41 17.46 -17.42 0.81
CA ASP A 41 18.77 -17.24 1.39
C ASP A 41 19.73 -16.43 0.51
N ILE A 42 20.49 -15.55 1.16
CA ILE A 42 21.45 -14.66 0.54
C ILE A 42 22.84 -15.26 0.77
N ASP A 43 23.47 -15.71 -0.29
CA ASP A 43 24.77 -16.43 -0.28
C ASP A 43 25.97 -15.54 -0.65
N ARG A 44 25.74 -14.28 -0.97
CA ARG A 44 26.74 -13.33 -1.46
C ARG A 44 26.73 -12.03 -0.66
N GLN A 45 27.83 -11.29 -0.65
CA GLN A 45 27.92 -10.01 0.04
C GLN A 45 27.34 -8.85 -0.78
N CYS A 46 26.70 -7.92 -0.08
CA CYS A 46 26.21 -6.65 -0.62
C CYS A 46 26.59 -5.46 0.28
N ASP A 47 26.53 -4.27 -0.29
CA ASP A 47 26.74 -3.04 0.48
C ASP A 47 25.50 -2.70 1.32
N LEU A 48 24.29 -2.95 0.78
CA LEU A 48 23.01 -2.68 1.42
C LEU A 48 22.01 -3.81 1.17
N LEU A 49 21.41 -4.31 2.24
CA LEU A 49 20.25 -5.20 2.19
C LEU A 49 18.98 -4.41 2.54
N VAL A 50 18.02 -4.36 1.62
CA VAL A 50 16.68 -3.80 1.84
C VAL A 50 15.68 -4.94 1.96
N VAL A 51 15.03 -5.04 3.12
CA VAL A 51 14.10 -6.12 3.45
C VAL A 51 12.66 -5.60 3.45
N PHE A 52 11.79 -6.22 2.66
CA PHE A 52 10.36 -5.93 2.67
C PHE A 52 9.62 -6.92 3.58
N ASN A 53 9.00 -6.42 4.63
CA ASN A 53 8.33 -7.15 5.69
C ASN A 53 9.28 -7.81 6.71
N ALA A 54 9.38 -7.20 7.88
CA ALA A 54 10.25 -7.65 8.97
C ALA A 54 9.88 -9.04 9.51
N TYR A 55 8.57 -9.33 9.64
CA TYR A 55 8.12 -10.58 10.26
C TYR A 55 8.44 -11.80 9.41
N THR A 56 8.10 -11.74 8.13
CA THR A 56 8.31 -12.87 7.21
C THR A 56 9.80 -13.19 7.04
N ASN A 57 10.65 -12.16 7.07
CA ASN A 57 12.08 -12.28 6.80
C ASN A 57 12.96 -12.23 8.07
N ARG A 58 12.38 -12.32 9.27
CA ARG A 58 13.09 -12.12 10.54
C ARG A 58 14.32 -13.02 10.74
N GLN A 59 14.24 -14.27 10.28
CA GLN A 59 15.37 -15.20 10.37
C GLN A 59 16.48 -14.80 9.38
N THR A 60 16.14 -14.53 8.12
CA THR A 60 17.09 -14.11 7.09
C THR A 60 17.78 -12.78 7.47
N ILE A 61 17.06 -11.83 8.10
CA ILE A 61 17.65 -10.59 8.64
C ILE A 61 18.71 -10.93 9.68
N ARG A 62 18.39 -11.83 10.63
CA ARG A 62 19.32 -12.26 11.68
C ARG A 62 20.54 -12.96 11.10
N ASP A 63 20.34 -13.87 10.15
CA ASP A 63 21.42 -14.61 9.52
C ASP A 63 22.33 -13.68 8.68
N ALA A 64 21.75 -12.75 7.94
CA ALA A 64 22.50 -11.76 7.17
C ALA A 64 23.37 -10.87 8.08
N TRP A 65 22.80 -10.44 9.23
CA TRP A 65 23.54 -9.66 10.21
C TRP A 65 24.68 -10.47 10.88
N THR A 66 24.37 -11.70 11.33
CA THR A 66 25.33 -12.57 12.03
C THR A 66 26.50 -12.98 11.13
N ASN A 67 26.24 -13.27 9.87
CA ASN A 67 27.23 -13.74 8.92
C ASN A 67 27.93 -12.59 8.16
N GLY A 68 27.61 -11.34 8.44
CA GLY A 68 28.20 -10.18 7.77
C GLY A 68 27.95 -10.15 6.26
N VAL A 69 26.79 -10.65 5.83
CA VAL A 69 26.41 -10.70 4.40
C VAL A 69 26.12 -9.31 3.84
N ALA A 70 25.56 -8.44 4.65
CA ALA A 70 25.25 -7.05 4.29
C ALA A 70 26.12 -6.06 5.10
N GLY A 71 26.66 -5.06 4.41
CA GLY A 71 27.36 -3.94 5.06
C GLY A 71 26.38 -3.10 5.89
N ARG A 72 25.17 -2.91 5.40
CA ARG A 72 24.05 -2.20 6.05
C ARG A 72 22.74 -2.91 5.81
N ILE A 73 21.77 -2.71 6.70
CA ILE A 73 20.43 -3.30 6.63
C ILE A 73 19.36 -2.21 6.77
N VAL A 74 18.43 -2.16 5.80
CA VAL A 74 17.23 -1.35 5.86
C VAL A 74 16.01 -2.28 5.89
N ILE A 75 15.06 -2.03 6.78
CA ILE A 75 13.81 -2.79 6.84
C ILE A 75 12.65 -1.86 6.47
N CYS A 76 11.93 -2.21 5.40
CA CYS A 76 10.68 -1.57 4.99
C CYS A 76 9.49 -2.31 5.60
N LEU A 77 8.74 -1.63 6.46
CA LEU A 77 7.57 -2.15 7.15
C LEU A 77 6.33 -1.96 6.28
N THR A 78 5.67 -3.07 5.94
CA THR A 78 4.71 -3.13 4.84
C THR A 78 3.25 -3.26 5.24
N GLY A 79 2.97 -3.26 6.55
CA GLY A 79 1.62 -3.17 7.12
C GLY A 79 1.27 -4.30 8.07
N THR A 80 1.17 -5.55 7.62
CA THR A 80 0.83 -6.67 8.53
C THR A 80 1.90 -6.86 9.59
N ASP A 81 3.17 -6.78 9.20
CA ASP A 81 4.29 -6.78 10.13
C ASP A 81 4.17 -5.63 11.14
N LEU A 82 3.96 -4.40 10.69
CA LEU A 82 3.93 -3.20 11.53
C LEU A 82 2.76 -3.20 12.54
N TYR A 83 1.55 -3.55 12.09
CA TYR A 83 0.33 -3.35 12.90
C TYR A 83 -0.19 -4.61 13.61
N ARG A 84 0.29 -5.81 13.22
CA ARG A 84 -0.10 -7.09 13.81
C ARG A 84 1.10 -7.91 14.27
N ASP A 85 1.93 -8.35 13.33
CA ASP A 85 2.88 -9.45 13.56
C ASP A 85 3.98 -9.08 14.57
N LEU A 86 4.49 -7.83 14.55
CA LEU A 86 5.46 -7.31 15.52
C LEU A 86 4.93 -7.21 16.95
N ARG A 87 3.62 -7.18 17.13
CA ARG A 87 3.00 -7.18 18.48
C ARG A 87 2.92 -8.58 19.07
N GLU A 88 2.82 -9.58 18.22
CA GLU A 88 2.59 -10.97 18.58
C GLU A 88 3.88 -11.79 18.65
N ASP A 89 4.95 -11.38 17.93
CA ASP A 89 6.23 -12.10 17.87
C ASP A 89 7.42 -11.25 18.34
N PRO A 90 7.98 -11.53 19.54
CA PRO A 90 9.19 -10.84 20.03
C PRO A 90 10.39 -10.97 19.09
N ALA A 91 10.59 -12.12 18.45
CA ALA A 91 11.73 -12.34 17.56
C ALA A 91 11.66 -11.46 16.30
N ALA A 92 10.45 -11.19 15.80
CA ALA A 92 10.27 -10.24 14.70
C ALA A 92 10.56 -8.80 15.14
N LYS A 93 10.23 -8.46 16.40
CA LYS A 93 10.55 -7.16 16.99
C LYS A 93 12.07 -6.99 17.16
N ASP A 94 12.77 -8.04 17.59
CA ASP A 94 14.23 -8.01 17.74
C ASP A 94 14.94 -7.76 16.41
N ALA A 95 14.40 -8.26 15.28
CA ALA A 95 14.97 -8.03 13.96
C ALA A 95 15.04 -6.52 13.60
N LEU A 96 14.13 -5.69 14.13
CA LEU A 96 14.14 -4.24 13.89
C LEU A 96 15.39 -3.55 14.47
N TYR A 97 15.95 -4.08 15.57
CA TYR A 97 17.13 -3.51 16.21
C TYR A 97 18.40 -3.78 15.40
N LEU A 98 18.40 -4.80 14.54
CA LEU A 98 19.52 -5.14 13.67
C LEU A 98 19.62 -4.24 12.42
N ALA A 99 18.55 -3.49 12.11
CA ALA A 99 18.56 -2.58 10.97
C ALA A 99 19.28 -1.26 11.30
N ASP A 100 20.01 -0.71 10.34
CA ASP A 100 20.60 0.65 10.40
C ASP A 100 19.49 1.71 10.25
N GLN A 101 18.54 1.49 9.37
CA GLN A 101 17.37 2.36 9.19
C GLN A 101 16.08 1.52 9.02
N LEU A 102 14.98 2.11 9.47
CA LEU A 102 13.63 1.58 9.26
C LEU A 102 12.86 2.50 8.31
N VAL A 103 12.05 1.93 7.46
CA VAL A 103 11.16 2.67 6.57
C VAL A 103 9.73 2.30 6.87
N VAL A 104 8.88 3.32 7.04
CA VAL A 104 7.42 3.20 7.03
C VAL A 104 6.86 3.96 5.84
N LEU A 105 5.72 3.50 5.30
CA LEU A 105 5.19 4.00 4.03
C LEU A 105 4.24 5.20 4.20
N GLN A 106 4.03 5.65 5.45
CA GLN A 106 3.28 6.85 5.82
C GLN A 106 3.55 7.22 7.31
N PRO A 107 3.27 8.48 7.73
CA PRO A 107 3.70 9.01 9.04
C PRO A 107 3.13 8.28 10.26
N MET A 108 1.88 7.79 10.17
CA MET A 108 1.21 7.08 11.29
C MET A 108 1.82 5.70 11.56
N GLY A 109 2.80 5.27 10.75
CA GLY A 109 3.59 4.06 11.00
C GLY A 109 4.63 4.26 12.10
N ILE A 110 5.16 5.48 12.30
CA ILE A 110 6.18 5.75 13.31
C ILE A 110 5.67 5.48 14.73
N PRO A 111 4.49 6.01 15.15
CA PRO A 111 3.95 5.75 16.49
C PRO A 111 3.62 4.28 16.78
N ALA A 112 3.52 3.44 15.75
CA ALA A 112 3.30 2.00 15.93
C ALA A 112 4.56 1.23 16.36
N LEU A 113 5.74 1.85 16.24
CA LEU A 113 7.03 1.31 16.61
C LEU A 113 7.40 1.70 18.06
N PRO A 114 8.31 0.94 18.72
CA PRO A 114 8.94 1.37 19.95
C PRO A 114 9.60 2.75 19.82
N GLU A 115 9.45 3.59 20.84
CA GLU A 115 9.91 4.98 20.81
C GLU A 115 11.42 5.11 20.51
N ASN A 116 12.22 4.22 21.04
CA ASN A 116 13.67 4.18 20.81
C ASN A 116 14.08 3.83 19.37
N LEU A 117 13.14 3.40 18.52
CA LEU A 117 13.37 3.16 17.09
C LEU A 117 12.95 4.34 16.21
N HIS A 118 12.23 5.34 16.75
CA HIS A 118 11.73 6.48 15.98
C HIS A 118 12.86 7.26 15.30
N GLY A 119 13.99 7.44 15.99
CA GLY A 119 15.16 8.19 15.47
C GLY A 119 15.79 7.59 14.22
N LYS A 120 15.70 6.26 14.05
CA LYS A 120 16.16 5.56 12.85
C LYS A 120 15.03 5.17 11.89
N THR A 121 13.83 5.76 12.05
CA THR A 121 12.69 5.49 11.18
C THR A 121 12.46 6.66 10.23
N MET A 122 12.28 6.37 8.96
CA MET A 122 12.00 7.35 7.92
C MET A 122 10.69 7.02 7.21
N VAL A 123 9.96 8.07 6.80
CA VAL A 123 8.78 7.92 5.94
C VAL A 123 9.20 7.97 4.48
N VAL A 124 8.79 6.97 3.70
CA VAL A 124 8.89 6.98 2.24
C VAL A 124 7.50 6.70 1.66
N PHE A 125 6.87 7.74 1.13
CA PHE A 125 5.57 7.58 0.47
C PHE A 125 5.73 6.81 -0.83
N GLN A 126 4.77 5.93 -1.11
CA GLN A 126 4.73 5.15 -2.35
C GLN A 126 4.17 6.02 -3.48
N SER A 127 5.00 6.35 -4.45
CA SER A 127 4.59 7.17 -5.60
C SER A 127 3.73 6.39 -6.59
N ALA A 128 3.00 7.15 -7.40
CA ALA A 128 2.27 6.63 -8.54
C ALA A 128 2.31 7.61 -9.71
N VAL A 129 2.16 7.09 -10.91
CA VAL A 129 2.04 7.88 -12.14
C VAL A 129 0.62 7.72 -12.68
N ALA A 130 -0.05 8.83 -12.93
CA ALA A 130 -1.36 8.80 -13.55
C ALA A 130 -1.27 8.15 -14.95
N PRO A 131 -2.12 7.14 -15.25
CA PRO A 131 -2.11 6.50 -16.55
C PRO A 131 -2.47 7.50 -17.66
N LYS A 132 -1.74 7.44 -18.79
CA LYS A 132 -1.99 8.32 -19.96
C LYS A 132 -3.11 7.77 -20.86
N VAL A 133 -4.18 7.28 -20.26
CA VAL A 133 -5.34 6.72 -20.97
C VAL A 133 -6.57 7.57 -20.67
N VAL A 134 -7.34 7.90 -21.71
CA VAL A 134 -8.61 8.59 -21.54
C VAL A 134 -9.72 7.53 -21.49
N VAL A 135 -10.43 7.49 -20.38
CA VAL A 135 -11.55 6.57 -20.17
C VAL A 135 -12.82 7.41 -19.99
N SER A 136 -13.83 7.16 -20.83
CA SER A 136 -15.15 7.77 -20.65
C SER A 136 -15.88 7.11 -19.49
N ARG A 137 -16.32 7.91 -18.52
CA ARG A 137 -17.18 7.43 -17.44
C ARG A 137 -18.61 7.31 -17.92
N LYS A 138 -19.29 6.27 -17.46
CA LYS A 138 -20.72 6.11 -17.73
C LYS A 138 -21.53 7.20 -17.03
N GLU A 139 -22.58 7.68 -17.67
CA GLU A 139 -23.46 8.71 -17.10
C GLU A 139 -24.65 8.11 -16.37
N ASP A 140 -25.08 6.93 -16.79
CA ASP A 140 -26.22 6.18 -16.25
C ASP A 140 -25.89 5.43 -14.95
N THR A 141 -24.62 5.21 -14.64
CA THR A 141 -24.16 4.55 -13.42
C THR A 141 -23.20 5.44 -12.62
N PHE A 142 -23.13 5.18 -11.31
CA PHE A 142 -22.10 5.72 -10.42
C PHE A 142 -21.16 4.59 -10.03
N ASP A 143 -20.16 4.35 -10.89
CA ASP A 143 -19.23 3.23 -10.70
C ASP A 143 -18.27 3.50 -9.54
N VAL A 144 -18.19 2.54 -8.64
CA VAL A 144 -17.29 2.51 -7.47
C VAL A 144 -16.40 1.30 -7.62
N CYS A 145 -15.07 1.47 -7.54
CA CYS A 145 -14.16 0.34 -7.63
C CYS A 145 -13.55 -0.05 -6.28
N GLY A 146 -13.37 -1.36 -6.10
CA GLY A 146 -12.49 -1.96 -5.09
C GLY A 146 -11.35 -2.69 -5.80
N ILE A 147 -10.10 -2.37 -5.46
CA ILE A 147 -8.93 -2.98 -6.11
C ILE A 147 -8.06 -3.61 -5.02
N ALA A 148 -8.26 -4.90 -4.80
CA ALA A 148 -7.50 -5.69 -3.83
C ALA A 148 -7.73 -7.19 -4.07
N HIS A 149 -6.73 -8.02 -3.80
CA HIS A 149 -6.95 -9.46 -3.71
C HIS A 149 -7.93 -9.79 -2.58
N LEU A 150 -8.78 -10.81 -2.81
CA LEU A 150 -9.76 -11.26 -1.84
C LEU A 150 -9.04 -12.09 -0.76
N ARG A 151 -8.79 -11.45 0.38
CA ARG A 151 -8.20 -12.04 1.60
C ARG A 151 -8.70 -11.30 2.83
N THR A 152 -8.64 -11.94 3.99
CA THR A 152 -9.23 -11.45 5.25
C THR A 152 -8.84 -10.01 5.59
N VAL A 153 -7.55 -9.67 5.51
CA VAL A 153 -7.05 -8.33 5.86
C VAL A 153 -7.60 -7.20 4.97
N LYS A 154 -8.20 -7.53 3.83
CA LYS A 154 -8.79 -6.54 2.89
C LYS A 154 -10.31 -6.37 3.06
N ASP A 155 -11.00 -7.26 3.80
CA ASP A 155 -12.46 -7.34 3.90
C ASP A 155 -13.18 -7.06 2.56
N PRO A 156 -12.86 -7.82 1.51
CA PRO A 156 -13.13 -7.45 0.11
C PRO A 156 -14.62 -7.38 -0.23
N LEU A 157 -15.49 -8.05 0.53
CA LEU A 157 -16.93 -8.07 0.30
C LEU A 157 -17.70 -7.01 1.12
N LEU A 158 -17.04 -6.18 1.92
CA LEU A 158 -17.70 -5.12 2.69
C LEU A 158 -18.43 -4.12 1.77
N THR A 159 -17.78 -3.74 0.65
CA THR A 159 -18.41 -2.82 -0.32
C THR A 159 -19.64 -3.42 -0.96
N ALA A 160 -19.62 -4.73 -1.27
CA ALA A 160 -20.79 -5.43 -1.80
C ALA A 160 -21.94 -5.48 -0.77
N ARG A 161 -21.63 -5.78 0.50
CA ARG A 161 -22.62 -5.74 1.59
C ARG A 161 -23.21 -4.34 1.77
N ALA A 162 -22.38 -3.29 1.70
CA ALA A 162 -22.85 -1.91 1.76
C ALA A 162 -23.77 -1.56 0.59
N ALA A 163 -23.46 -2.04 -0.61
CA ALA A 163 -24.29 -1.81 -1.81
C ALA A 163 -25.70 -2.40 -1.69
N ARG A 164 -25.90 -3.47 -0.91
CA ARG A 164 -27.24 -4.02 -0.62
C ARG A 164 -28.12 -3.09 0.23
N LEU A 165 -27.51 -2.15 0.98
CA LEU A 165 -28.21 -1.20 1.85
C LEU A 165 -28.57 0.11 1.14
N LEU A 166 -28.15 0.29 -0.10
CA LEU A 166 -28.43 1.51 -0.86
C LEU A 166 -29.90 1.60 -1.25
N PRO A 167 -30.46 2.82 -1.37
CA PRO A 167 -31.82 3.04 -1.88
C PRO A 167 -32.02 2.43 -3.28
N ALA A 168 -33.25 2.09 -3.60
CA ALA A 168 -33.58 1.42 -4.87
C ALA A 168 -33.24 2.28 -6.10
N ASP A 169 -33.32 3.59 -5.98
CA ASP A 169 -33.02 4.60 -7.02
C ASP A 169 -31.53 4.94 -7.14
N SER A 170 -30.68 4.44 -6.24
CA SER A 170 -29.22 4.63 -6.34
C SER A 170 -28.67 3.95 -7.60
N ARG A 171 -27.82 4.68 -8.33
CA ARG A 171 -27.14 4.22 -9.54
C ARG A 171 -25.77 3.60 -9.26
N ILE A 172 -25.41 3.46 -7.97
CA ILE A 172 -24.11 2.89 -7.57
C ILE A 172 -23.98 1.46 -8.07
N ARG A 173 -22.86 1.21 -8.72
CA ARG A 173 -22.41 -0.10 -9.16
C ARG A 173 -20.99 -0.34 -8.62
N VAL A 174 -20.78 -1.44 -7.92
CA VAL A 174 -19.49 -1.83 -7.36
C VAL A 174 -18.76 -2.77 -8.30
N VAL A 175 -17.57 -2.39 -8.71
CA VAL A 175 -16.66 -3.21 -9.55
C VAL A 175 -15.45 -3.60 -8.70
N HIS A 176 -15.30 -4.88 -8.41
CA HIS A 176 -14.17 -5.38 -7.62
C HIS A 176 -13.16 -6.11 -8.51
N VAL A 177 -11.88 -5.72 -8.39
CA VAL A 177 -10.74 -6.33 -9.10
C VAL A 177 -9.78 -6.93 -8.10
N GLY A 178 -9.41 -8.17 -8.33
CA GLY A 178 -8.43 -8.90 -7.54
C GLY A 178 -8.69 -10.40 -7.51
N LYS A 179 -7.62 -11.17 -7.40
CA LYS A 179 -7.69 -12.63 -7.31
C LYS A 179 -8.21 -13.04 -5.94
N ALA A 180 -9.04 -14.07 -5.88
CA ALA A 180 -9.37 -14.75 -4.63
C ALA A 180 -8.15 -15.59 -4.17
N LEU A 181 -7.70 -15.39 -2.92
CA LEU A 181 -6.55 -16.12 -2.38
C LEU A 181 -6.94 -17.40 -1.62
N SER A 182 -8.23 -17.71 -1.59
CA SER A 182 -8.75 -19.01 -1.12
C SER A 182 -10.04 -19.37 -1.86
N ALA A 183 -10.35 -20.66 -1.93
CA ALA A 183 -11.60 -21.14 -2.53
C ALA A 183 -12.85 -20.60 -1.81
N GLU A 184 -12.75 -20.36 -0.50
CA GLU A 184 -13.82 -19.77 0.30
C GLU A 184 -14.16 -18.34 -0.19
N TYR A 185 -13.15 -17.49 -0.40
CA TYR A 185 -13.35 -16.14 -0.93
C TYR A 185 -13.86 -16.16 -2.36
N GLU A 186 -13.37 -17.09 -3.19
CA GLU A 186 -13.85 -17.23 -4.58
C GLU A 186 -15.33 -17.57 -4.61
N GLN A 187 -15.74 -18.61 -3.85
CA GLN A 187 -17.15 -19.00 -3.78
C GLN A 187 -18.03 -17.90 -3.18
N ALA A 188 -17.53 -17.18 -2.18
CA ALA A 188 -18.28 -16.07 -1.58
C ALA A 188 -18.48 -14.91 -2.58
N ALA A 189 -17.45 -14.58 -3.36
CA ALA A 189 -17.55 -13.52 -4.39
C ALA A 189 -18.48 -13.92 -5.54
N ILE A 190 -18.44 -15.19 -5.98
CA ILE A 190 -19.35 -15.72 -7.01
C ILE A 190 -20.80 -15.66 -6.53
N ARG A 191 -21.07 -16.14 -5.29
CA ARG A 191 -22.44 -16.05 -4.73
C ARG A 191 -22.90 -14.60 -4.62
N GLU A 192 -22.04 -13.73 -4.09
CA GLU A 192 -22.39 -12.30 -3.94
C GLU A 192 -22.69 -11.66 -5.30
N ALA A 193 -21.91 -11.95 -6.34
CA ALA A 193 -22.15 -11.43 -7.69
C ALA A 193 -23.43 -11.98 -8.32
N ALA A 194 -23.83 -13.20 -8.01
CA ALA A 194 -25.07 -13.79 -8.48
C ALA A 194 -26.33 -13.21 -7.80
N GLU A 195 -26.21 -12.84 -6.51
CA GLU A 195 -27.34 -12.41 -5.70
C GLU A 195 -27.48 -10.88 -5.58
N ASN A 196 -26.39 -10.13 -5.83
CA ASN A 196 -26.35 -8.69 -5.70
C ASN A 196 -26.11 -8.03 -7.06
N PRO A 197 -27.15 -7.51 -7.74
CA PRO A 197 -27.02 -6.93 -9.07
C PRO A 197 -26.13 -5.67 -9.12
N ARG A 198 -25.82 -5.10 -7.96
CA ARG A 198 -24.91 -3.95 -7.86
C ARG A 198 -23.43 -4.35 -7.78
N PHE A 199 -23.11 -5.63 -7.56
CA PHE A 199 -21.75 -6.10 -7.35
C PHE A 199 -21.23 -6.93 -8.53
N HIS A 200 -20.06 -6.56 -9.04
CA HIS A 200 -19.38 -7.22 -10.14
C HIS A 200 -17.94 -7.55 -9.74
N TRP A 201 -17.66 -8.82 -9.54
CA TRP A 201 -16.29 -9.28 -9.33
C TRP A 201 -15.68 -9.72 -10.66
N LEU A 202 -14.53 -9.09 -11.04
CA LEU A 202 -13.87 -9.32 -12.32
C LEU A 202 -12.66 -10.28 -12.21
N GLY A 203 -12.38 -10.81 -11.00
CA GLY A 203 -11.17 -11.59 -10.79
C GLY A 203 -9.89 -10.77 -10.92
N GLU A 204 -8.78 -11.44 -11.18
CA GLU A 204 -7.49 -10.78 -11.45
C GLU A 204 -7.50 -10.15 -12.84
N GLN A 205 -7.01 -8.92 -12.93
CA GLN A 205 -6.92 -8.18 -14.18
C GLN A 205 -5.46 -7.73 -14.41
N SER A 206 -5.12 -7.47 -15.67
CA SER A 206 -3.84 -6.84 -15.99
C SER A 206 -3.74 -5.44 -15.38
N GLY A 207 -2.53 -4.93 -15.15
CA GLY A 207 -2.32 -3.59 -14.64
C GLY A 207 -2.97 -2.51 -15.52
N ALA A 208 -2.90 -2.65 -16.85
CA ALA A 208 -3.56 -1.73 -17.79
C ALA A 208 -5.08 -1.75 -17.61
N ARG A 209 -5.70 -2.93 -17.51
CA ARG A 209 -7.15 -3.06 -17.32
C ARG A 209 -7.59 -2.55 -15.95
N THR A 210 -6.80 -2.79 -14.90
CA THR A 210 -7.04 -2.26 -13.56
C THR A 210 -7.03 -0.72 -13.57
N ALA A 211 -6.06 -0.13 -14.26
CA ALA A 211 -5.98 1.33 -14.43
C ALA A 211 -7.19 1.91 -15.18
N GLU A 212 -7.66 1.25 -16.24
CA GLU A 212 -8.87 1.65 -16.94
C GLU A 212 -10.12 1.60 -16.05
N ILE A 213 -10.25 0.55 -15.22
CA ILE A 213 -11.36 0.42 -14.27
C ILE A 213 -11.32 1.52 -13.22
N LEU A 214 -10.14 1.81 -12.67
CA LEU A 214 -9.94 2.91 -11.72
C LEU A 214 -10.35 4.25 -12.35
N LEU A 215 -9.83 4.58 -13.53
CA LEU A 215 -10.14 5.85 -14.24
C LEU A 215 -11.60 5.97 -14.64
N GLY A 216 -12.25 4.84 -14.98
CA GLY A 216 -13.68 4.77 -15.31
C GLY A 216 -14.59 4.90 -14.10
N SER A 217 -14.05 4.74 -12.89
CA SER A 217 -14.82 4.82 -11.65
C SER A 217 -14.96 6.26 -11.14
N ARG A 218 -16.00 6.50 -10.34
CA ARG A 218 -16.21 7.76 -9.61
C ARG A 218 -15.49 7.79 -8.28
N LEU A 219 -15.33 6.62 -7.64
CA LEU A 219 -14.72 6.45 -6.32
C LEU A 219 -13.85 5.18 -6.30
N LEU A 220 -12.75 5.24 -5.54
CA LEU A 220 -12.08 4.06 -5.01
C LEU A 220 -12.61 3.79 -3.59
N VAL A 221 -12.93 2.55 -3.28
CA VAL A 221 -13.24 2.11 -1.91
C VAL A 221 -12.15 1.17 -1.40
N VAL A 222 -11.65 1.46 -0.20
CA VAL A 222 -10.67 0.66 0.52
C VAL A 222 -11.26 0.18 1.84
N THR A 223 -11.47 -1.13 1.96
CA THR A 223 -12.13 -1.75 3.12
C THR A 223 -11.16 -2.49 4.05
N SER A 224 -9.87 -2.26 3.87
CA SER A 224 -8.82 -2.99 4.57
C SER A 224 -8.84 -2.79 6.08
N LEU A 225 -8.52 -3.86 6.81
CA LEU A 225 -8.31 -3.84 8.26
C LEU A 225 -6.93 -3.28 8.62
N LEU A 226 -5.93 -3.52 7.77
CA LEU A 226 -4.54 -3.10 7.92
C LEU A 226 -3.95 -2.76 6.55
N GLU A 227 -3.15 -1.70 6.51
CA GLU A 227 -2.33 -1.31 5.35
C GLU A 227 -1.02 -0.68 5.80
N GLY A 228 0.05 -0.87 5.02
CA GLY A 228 1.32 -0.14 5.21
C GLY A 228 1.33 1.19 4.46
N GLY A 229 1.15 1.15 3.13
CA GLY A 229 1.21 2.30 2.24
C GLY A 229 0.10 2.36 1.20
N ALA A 230 -0.67 1.27 0.99
CA ALA A 230 -1.84 1.20 0.10
C ALA A 230 -1.61 1.83 -1.29
N ASN A 231 -0.75 1.22 -2.13
CA ASN A 231 -0.41 1.72 -3.49
C ASN A 231 -1.64 2.18 -4.30
N VAL A 232 -2.75 1.45 -4.19
CA VAL A 232 -3.99 1.80 -4.91
C VAL A 232 -4.56 3.17 -4.52
N VAL A 233 -4.30 3.63 -3.28
CA VAL A 233 -4.70 4.97 -2.81
C VAL A 233 -3.85 6.04 -3.50
N SER A 234 -2.53 5.83 -3.58
CA SER A 234 -1.64 6.72 -4.35
C SER A 234 -2.06 6.80 -5.81
N GLU A 235 -2.34 5.64 -6.44
CA GLU A 235 -2.80 5.53 -7.83
C GLU A 235 -4.12 6.30 -8.06
N ALA A 236 -5.09 6.16 -7.14
CA ALA A 236 -6.36 6.87 -7.21
C ALA A 236 -6.18 8.39 -7.09
N ILE A 237 -5.40 8.85 -6.09
CA ILE A 237 -5.17 10.26 -5.82
C ILE A 237 -4.51 10.96 -7.01
N VAL A 238 -3.43 10.39 -7.57
CA VAL A 238 -2.75 10.99 -8.73
C VAL A 238 -3.60 10.95 -10.00
N SER A 239 -4.57 10.02 -10.07
CA SER A 239 -5.55 9.91 -11.14
C SER A 239 -6.78 10.80 -10.95
N GLY A 240 -6.83 11.57 -9.85
CA GLY A 240 -7.97 12.44 -9.52
C GLY A 240 -9.24 11.70 -9.12
N ILE A 241 -9.13 10.44 -8.68
CA ILE A 241 -10.23 9.62 -8.17
C ILE A 241 -10.26 9.74 -6.64
N PRO A 242 -11.37 10.24 -6.05
CA PRO A 242 -11.48 10.33 -4.61
C PRO A 242 -11.62 8.96 -3.95
N VAL A 243 -11.27 8.89 -2.69
CA VAL A 243 -11.23 7.65 -1.91
C VAL A 243 -12.26 7.67 -0.80
N ILE A 244 -12.98 6.58 -0.58
CA ILE A 244 -13.69 6.28 0.67
C ILE A 244 -12.99 5.07 1.28
N GLY A 245 -12.60 5.13 2.56
CA GLY A 245 -11.82 4.06 3.16
C GLY A 245 -12.02 3.87 4.64
N THR A 246 -11.59 2.72 5.14
CA THR A 246 -11.60 2.42 6.56
C THR A 246 -10.74 3.38 7.36
N ASP A 247 -11.19 3.75 8.54
CA ASP A 247 -10.46 4.61 9.48
C ASP A 247 -9.35 3.82 10.17
N ILE A 248 -8.23 3.67 9.44
CA ILE A 248 -7.02 2.99 9.90
C ILE A 248 -5.82 3.94 9.80
N PRO A 249 -4.75 3.72 10.60
CA PRO A 249 -3.58 4.60 10.62
C PRO A 249 -3.03 4.91 9.21
N CYS A 250 -2.95 3.90 8.34
CA CYS A 250 -2.45 4.11 6.99
C CYS A 250 -3.28 5.13 6.20
N LEU A 251 -4.60 4.99 6.18
CA LEU A 251 -5.44 5.91 5.41
C LEU A 251 -5.47 7.32 6.00
N ARG A 252 -5.39 7.46 7.32
CA ARG A 252 -5.16 8.76 7.97
C ARG A 252 -3.84 9.39 7.53
N GLY A 253 -2.76 8.62 7.52
CA GLY A 253 -1.43 9.10 7.09
C GLY A 253 -1.37 9.54 5.62
N LEU A 254 -2.15 8.89 4.75
CA LEU A 254 -2.20 9.21 3.32
C LEU A 254 -3.16 10.35 3.01
N LEU A 255 -4.36 10.37 3.63
CA LEU A 255 -5.49 11.24 3.29
C LEU A 255 -5.66 12.43 4.25
N GLY A 256 -5.02 12.38 5.43
CA GLY A 256 -5.19 13.35 6.52
C GLY A 256 -6.17 12.88 7.59
N ASP A 257 -5.95 13.31 8.85
CA ASP A 257 -6.73 12.88 10.01
C ASP A 257 -8.20 13.32 9.95
N ASP A 258 -8.47 14.46 9.32
CA ASP A 258 -9.80 15.05 9.16
C ASP A 258 -10.47 14.73 7.82
N TYR A 259 -10.00 13.70 7.12
CA TYR A 259 -10.54 13.33 5.82
C TYR A 259 -11.98 12.79 5.94
N PRO A 260 -12.97 13.40 5.25
CA PRO A 260 -14.38 13.10 5.49
C PRO A 260 -14.88 11.78 4.91
N GLY A 261 -14.04 11.12 4.09
CA GLY A 261 -14.34 9.81 3.48
C GLY A 261 -13.93 8.61 4.32
N LEU A 262 -13.48 8.80 5.58
CA LEU A 262 -13.12 7.69 6.47
C LEU A 262 -14.35 7.16 7.22
N PHE A 263 -14.39 5.83 7.44
CA PHE A 263 -15.44 5.14 8.18
C PHE A 263 -14.85 4.03 9.08
N PRO A 264 -15.51 3.67 10.19
CA PRO A 264 -15.03 2.63 11.09
C PRO A 264 -14.85 1.28 10.39
N VAL A 265 -13.79 0.54 10.74
CA VAL A 265 -13.53 -0.79 10.21
C VAL A 265 -14.75 -1.70 10.38
N GLY A 266 -15.20 -2.34 9.30
CA GLY A 266 -16.33 -3.26 9.29
C GLY A 266 -17.70 -2.60 9.29
N ASP A 267 -17.81 -1.28 9.40
CA ASP A 267 -19.09 -0.57 9.45
C ASP A 267 -19.73 -0.45 8.05
N THR A 268 -20.50 -1.48 7.73
CA THR A 268 -21.24 -1.60 6.45
C THR A 268 -22.26 -0.47 6.28
N ARG A 269 -22.92 -0.03 7.35
CA ARG A 269 -23.95 1.03 7.29
C ARG A 269 -23.31 2.37 7.00
N ARG A 270 -22.25 2.69 7.73
CA ARG A 270 -21.54 3.94 7.50
C ARG A 270 -20.94 4.02 6.11
N LEU A 271 -20.41 2.92 5.60
CA LEU A 271 -19.94 2.85 4.21
C LEU A 271 -21.08 3.12 3.22
N ALA A 272 -22.25 2.48 3.40
CA ALA A 272 -23.39 2.70 2.53
C ALA A 272 -23.86 4.18 2.54
N GLU A 273 -23.91 4.82 3.73
CA GLU A 273 -24.23 6.25 3.87
C GLU A 273 -23.25 7.14 3.10
N LEU A 274 -21.94 6.89 3.23
CA LEU A 274 -20.90 7.67 2.52
C LEU A 274 -20.98 7.47 1.01
N LEU A 275 -21.21 6.26 0.56
CA LEU A 275 -21.38 5.95 -0.86
C LEU A 275 -22.58 6.69 -1.44
N TYR A 276 -23.73 6.59 -0.78
CA TYR A 276 -24.94 7.27 -1.24
C TYR A 276 -24.78 8.79 -1.19
N ARG A 277 -24.19 9.31 -0.12
CA ARG A 277 -23.89 10.75 -0.03
C ARG A 277 -22.99 11.22 -1.16
N ALA A 278 -21.95 10.46 -1.50
CA ALA A 278 -21.06 10.81 -2.61
C ALA A 278 -21.77 10.80 -3.98
N GLU A 279 -22.80 9.97 -4.14
CA GLU A 279 -23.62 9.96 -5.36
C GLU A 279 -24.54 11.17 -5.47
N VAL A 280 -25.22 11.54 -4.36
CA VAL A 280 -26.32 12.52 -4.42
C VAL A 280 -25.93 13.93 -3.95
N ASP A 281 -24.88 14.06 -3.13
CA ASP A 281 -24.38 15.34 -2.60
C ASP A 281 -23.12 15.75 -3.37
N ARG A 282 -23.30 16.59 -4.38
CA ARG A 282 -22.20 17.10 -5.22
C ARG A 282 -21.13 17.84 -4.39
N ARG A 283 -21.53 18.56 -3.34
CA ARG A 283 -20.57 19.30 -2.50
C ARG A 283 -19.66 18.35 -1.73
N PHE A 284 -20.24 17.29 -1.18
CA PHE A 284 -19.47 16.25 -0.50
C PHE A 284 -18.50 15.53 -1.45
N TYR A 285 -18.97 15.17 -2.65
CA TYR A 285 -18.11 14.55 -3.65
C TYR A 285 -16.92 15.47 -4.03
N ASP A 286 -17.20 16.75 -4.30
CA ASP A 286 -16.17 17.73 -4.65
C ASP A 286 -15.20 17.99 -3.48
N GLU A 287 -15.67 17.91 -2.24
CA GLU A 287 -14.81 17.95 -1.05
C GLU A 287 -13.85 16.75 -1.03
N LEU A 288 -14.32 15.51 -1.23
CA LEU A 288 -13.46 14.34 -1.33
C LEU A 288 -12.39 14.51 -2.40
N VAL A 289 -12.77 14.96 -3.60
CA VAL A 289 -11.83 15.23 -4.71
C VAL A 289 -10.79 16.27 -4.31
N SER A 290 -11.23 17.38 -3.74
CA SER A 290 -10.34 18.50 -3.34
C SER A 290 -9.34 18.04 -2.28
N ARG A 291 -9.80 17.28 -1.28
CA ARG A 291 -8.95 16.74 -0.20
C ARG A 291 -7.91 15.76 -0.76
N CYS A 292 -8.30 14.81 -1.61
CA CYS A 292 -7.37 13.89 -2.27
C CYS A 292 -6.34 14.65 -3.12
N ARG A 293 -6.78 15.65 -3.90
CA ARG A 293 -5.87 16.45 -4.74
C ARG A 293 -4.80 17.19 -3.93
N ARG A 294 -5.13 17.68 -2.73
CA ARG A 294 -4.15 18.35 -1.85
C ARG A 294 -3.03 17.41 -1.42
N GLU A 295 -3.30 16.12 -1.30
CA GLU A 295 -2.32 15.12 -0.88
C GLU A 295 -1.49 14.56 -2.06
N ALA A 296 -1.87 14.84 -3.31
CA ALA A 296 -1.25 14.25 -4.51
C ALA A 296 0.28 14.50 -4.60
N TYR A 297 0.75 15.62 -4.08
CA TYR A 297 2.18 15.96 -4.06
C TYR A 297 3.05 14.93 -3.33
N LYS A 298 2.48 14.19 -2.35
CA LYS A 298 3.19 13.15 -1.59
C LYS A 298 3.60 11.98 -2.48
N PHE A 299 2.85 11.76 -3.56
CA PHE A 299 2.95 10.59 -4.44
C PHE A 299 3.69 10.87 -5.75
N ASP A 300 4.45 11.96 -5.79
CA ASP A 300 5.33 12.29 -6.90
C ASP A 300 6.53 11.32 -6.95
N PRO A 301 6.83 10.68 -8.09
CA PRO A 301 7.98 9.79 -8.23
C PRO A 301 9.33 10.43 -7.88
N GLU A 302 9.52 11.72 -8.18
CA GLU A 302 10.74 12.43 -7.82
C GLU A 302 10.91 12.56 -6.31
N ARG A 303 9.81 12.73 -5.57
CA ARG A 303 9.84 12.77 -4.09
C ARG A 303 10.16 11.40 -3.49
N GLU A 304 9.60 10.33 -4.04
CA GLU A 304 9.96 8.98 -3.59
C GLU A 304 11.44 8.71 -3.87
N ARG A 305 11.93 9.03 -5.06
CA ARG A 305 13.35 8.89 -5.44
C ARG A 305 14.28 9.71 -4.54
N GLU A 306 13.92 10.96 -4.26
CA GLU A 306 14.69 11.81 -3.34
C GLU A 306 14.68 11.27 -1.90
N SER A 307 13.55 10.74 -1.45
CA SER A 307 13.47 10.06 -0.14
C SER A 307 14.40 8.84 -0.07
N LEU A 308 14.50 8.06 -1.15
CA LEU A 308 15.43 6.94 -1.23
C LEU A 308 16.90 7.40 -1.25
N ARG A 309 17.21 8.53 -1.91
CA ARG A 309 18.54 9.13 -1.87
C ARG A 309 18.91 9.57 -0.44
N ILE A 310 17.99 10.25 0.24
CA ILE A 310 18.18 10.65 1.66
C ILE A 310 18.33 9.41 2.55
N LEU A 311 17.61 8.33 2.28
CA LEU A 311 17.76 7.07 3.01
C LEU A 311 19.18 6.54 2.88
N LEU A 312 19.76 6.51 1.67
CA LEU A 312 21.15 6.11 1.47
C LEU A 312 22.15 7.02 2.21
N ASP A 313 21.91 8.35 2.16
CA ASP A 313 22.74 9.31 2.88
C ASP A 313 22.73 9.05 4.39
N ARG A 314 21.60 8.69 4.98
CA ARG A 314 21.49 8.34 6.41
C ARG A 314 22.17 7.02 6.75
N VAL A 315 22.00 6.00 5.91
CA VAL A 315 22.58 4.67 6.10
C VAL A 315 24.11 4.70 6.08
N PHE A 316 24.70 5.56 5.23
CA PHE A 316 26.16 5.66 5.04
C PHE A 316 26.76 6.96 5.59
N ALA A 317 26.10 7.66 6.51
CA ALA A 317 26.56 8.95 7.08
C ALA A 317 27.92 8.82 7.78
N ASP A 318 28.14 7.74 8.51
CA ASP A 318 29.36 7.53 9.28
C ASP A 318 30.60 7.32 8.40
N GLU A 319 30.44 6.71 7.23
CA GLU A 319 31.55 6.48 6.30
C GLU A 319 32.01 7.77 5.62
N ARG A 320 31.09 8.73 5.40
CA ARG A 320 31.42 10.04 4.79
C ARG A 320 32.17 10.94 5.78
N SER A 321 31.87 10.88 7.07
CA SER A 321 32.60 11.63 8.09
C SER A 321 34.03 11.12 8.26
N ALA A 322 34.26 9.82 8.07
CA ALA A 322 35.62 9.24 8.12
C ALA A 322 36.45 9.60 6.87
N ALA A 323 35.81 9.72 5.68
CA ALA A 323 36.49 10.06 4.42
C ALA A 323 36.79 11.56 4.25
N CYS A 324 36.15 12.46 5.01
CA CYS A 324 36.43 13.91 5.02
C CYS A 324 37.40 14.36 6.10
N GLY A 325 37.90 13.43 6.92
CA GLY A 325 38.82 13.69 8.01
C GLY A 325 40.30 13.34 7.70
N GLU A 326 40.59 12.91 6.48
CA GLU A 326 41.96 12.77 5.91
C GLU A 326 42.20 13.95 4.93
#